data_34dddffacdb2a0f2daa39931b8f814ee
#
_entry.id   34dddffacdb2a0f2daa39931b8f814ee
#
_cell.length_a   1.000
_cell.length_b   1.000
_cell.length_c   1.000
_cell.angle_alpha   90.00
_cell.angle_beta   90.00
_cell.angle_gamma   90.00
#
_symmetry.space_group_name_H-M   'P 1'
#
loop_
_entity.id
_entity.type
_entity.pdbx_description
1 polymer ?
#
loop_
_entity_poly.entity_id
_entity_poly.type
_entity_poly.pdbx_seq_one_letter_code
_entity_poly.pdbx_strand_id
1 'polypeptide(L)'
;MQHKINRPQAIAVINGGNSTPNIKGTIKFYQKQNCVLVVADVWGLPHTETGFFGFHIHEGSDCYGTDFSNSKSHYNPYNKPHPEHVGDLPPLI
;
A
#
# COMPACT_ATOMS: atom_id res chain seq x y z
N MET A 1 30.22 -4.52 19.44
CA MET A 1 29.23 -5.00 18.45
C MET A 1 28.37 -3.83 17.98
N GLN A 2 28.27 -3.65 16.69
CA GLN A 2 27.41 -2.63 16.12
C GLN A 2 26.03 -3.19 15.86
N HIS A 3 25.01 -2.47 16.31
CA HIS A 3 23.63 -2.78 15.96
C HIS A 3 23.28 -2.08 14.67
N LYS A 4 22.86 -2.85 13.66
CA LYS A 4 22.29 -2.26 12.45
C LYS A 4 20.91 -1.74 12.74
N ILE A 5 20.69 -0.46 12.49
CA ILE A 5 19.38 0.12 12.53
C ILE A 5 18.68 -0.29 11.21
N ASN A 6 17.56 -1.02 11.32
CA ASN A 6 16.73 -1.34 10.18
C ASN A 6 16.03 -0.07 9.70
N ARG A 7 16.42 0.41 8.53
CA ARG A 7 15.77 1.54 7.90
C ARG A 7 14.95 1.07 6.70
N PRO A 8 13.75 1.61 6.51
CA PRO A 8 12.98 1.28 5.32
C PRO A 8 13.70 1.81 4.08
N GLN A 9 13.65 1.03 3.00
CA GLN A 9 14.14 1.44 1.68
C GLN A 9 13.14 2.37 0.99
N ALA A 10 11.87 2.26 1.36
CA ALA A 10 10.82 3.13 0.83
C ALA A 10 9.74 3.36 1.88
N ILE A 11 9.11 4.52 1.82
CA ILE A 11 7.99 4.89 2.68
C ILE A 11 6.91 5.51 1.80
N ALA A 12 5.68 5.02 1.94
CA ALA A 12 4.50 5.66 1.36
C ALA A 12 3.71 6.36 2.46
N VAL A 13 3.37 7.61 2.22
CA VAL A 13 2.48 8.37 3.10
C VAL A 13 1.05 8.23 2.58
N ILE A 14 0.16 7.78 3.43
CA ILE A 14 -1.24 7.54 3.07
C ILE A 14 -2.09 8.75 3.47
N ASN A 15 -2.81 9.27 2.49
CA ASN A 15 -3.78 10.34 2.68
C ASN A 15 -5.11 9.91 2.08
N GLY A 16 -6.21 10.16 2.78
CA GLY A 16 -7.53 9.85 2.29
C GLY A 16 -7.92 10.71 1.09
N GLY A 17 -8.81 10.16 0.26
CA GLY A 17 -9.45 10.89 -0.82
C GLY A 17 -10.64 11.71 -0.34
N ASN A 18 -11.36 12.33 -1.28
CA ASN A 18 -12.48 13.21 -0.96
C ASN A 18 -13.62 12.49 -0.22
N SER A 19 -13.86 11.23 -0.53
CA SER A 19 -14.92 10.44 0.12
C SER A 19 -14.48 9.84 1.46
N THR A 20 -13.19 9.77 1.74
CA THR A 20 -12.64 9.19 2.97
C THR A 20 -11.47 10.04 3.49
N PRO A 21 -11.72 11.32 3.83
CA PRO A 21 -10.63 12.26 4.15
C PRO A 21 -9.88 11.96 5.44
N ASN A 22 -10.44 11.11 6.31
CA ASN A 22 -9.85 10.80 7.62
C ASN A 22 -8.82 9.68 7.57
N ILE A 23 -8.67 9.01 6.43
CA ILE A 23 -7.66 7.94 6.30
C ILE A 23 -6.27 8.58 6.28
N LYS A 24 -5.42 8.11 7.19
CA LYS A 24 -4.02 8.54 7.31
C LYS A 24 -3.16 7.34 7.63
N GLY A 25 -1.90 7.43 7.30
CA GLY A 25 -0.97 6.39 7.70
C GLY A 25 0.35 6.44 6.97
N THR A 26 1.16 5.44 7.27
CA THR A 26 2.43 5.19 6.60
C THR A 26 2.56 3.71 6.28
N ILE A 27 3.15 3.43 5.14
CA ILE A 27 3.54 2.08 4.75
C ILE A 27 5.05 2.10 4.57
N LYS A 28 5.75 1.23 5.28
CA LYS A 28 7.20 1.12 5.21
C LYS A 28 7.59 -0.18 4.54
N PHE A 29 8.58 -0.12 3.67
CA PHE A 29 9.07 -1.25 2.90
C PHE A 29 10.51 -1.54 3.30
N TYR A 30 10.77 -2.74 3.79
CA TYR A 30 12.10 -3.17 4.22
C TYR A 30 12.58 -4.29 3.31
N GLN A 31 13.67 -4.07 2.59
CA GLN A 31 14.28 -5.11 1.78
C GLN A 31 14.95 -6.13 2.69
N LYS A 32 14.57 -7.37 2.55
CA LYS A 32 15.20 -8.51 3.20
C LYS A 32 15.93 -9.35 2.14
N GLN A 33 16.59 -10.42 2.56
CA GLN A 33 17.39 -11.22 1.64
C GLN A 33 16.56 -11.82 0.49
N ASN A 34 15.40 -12.35 0.78
CA ASN A 34 14.56 -13.04 -0.19
C ASN A 34 13.13 -12.47 -0.31
N CYS A 35 12.84 -11.36 0.35
CA CYS A 35 11.49 -10.81 0.38
C CYS A 35 11.52 -9.32 0.75
N VAL A 36 10.36 -8.70 0.71
CA VAL A 36 10.15 -7.35 1.21
C VAL A 36 9.18 -7.42 2.38
N LEU A 37 9.60 -6.92 3.53
CA LEU A 37 8.70 -6.76 4.66
C LEU A 37 7.93 -5.46 4.48
N VAL A 38 6.61 -5.53 4.51
CA VAL A 38 5.72 -4.37 4.42
C VAL A 38 5.08 -4.14 5.77
N VAL A 39 5.29 -2.97 6.34
CA VAL A 39 4.72 -2.59 7.63
C VAL A 39 3.72 -1.45 7.39
N ALA A 40 2.45 -1.74 7.62
CA ALA A 40 1.36 -0.78 7.44
C ALA A 40 0.89 -0.26 8.80
N ASP A 41 0.84 1.05 8.93
CA ASP A 41 0.28 1.73 10.09
C ASP A 41 -0.75 2.73 9.56
N VAL A 42 -2.03 2.33 9.57
CA VAL A 42 -3.12 3.07 8.94
C VAL A 42 -4.25 3.25 9.94
N TRP A 43 -4.79 4.47 10.01
CA TRP A 43 -5.91 4.79 10.89
C TRP A 43 -6.94 5.64 10.16
N GLY A 44 -8.09 5.83 10.80
CA GLY A 44 -9.18 6.61 10.20
C GLY A 44 -9.95 5.85 9.13
N LEU A 45 -9.84 4.52 9.09
CA LEU A 45 -10.59 3.69 8.14
C LEU A 45 -12.07 3.75 8.48
N PRO A 46 -12.96 3.85 7.46
CA PRO A 46 -14.39 3.86 7.68
C PRO A 46 -14.89 2.50 8.15
N HIS A 47 -16.08 2.48 8.74
CA HIS A 47 -16.75 1.22 9.05
C HIS A 47 -17.13 0.50 7.77
N THR A 48 -16.87 -0.81 7.70
CA THR A 48 -17.35 -1.67 6.62
C THR A 48 -18.02 -2.91 7.23
N GLU A 49 -18.94 -3.51 6.46
CA GLU A 49 -19.67 -4.69 6.93
C GLU A 49 -18.75 -5.90 7.11
N THR A 50 -17.74 -6.03 6.27
CA THR A 50 -16.81 -7.16 6.32
C THR A 50 -15.63 -6.95 7.27
N GLY A 51 -15.28 -5.69 7.56
CA GLY A 51 -14.06 -5.35 8.30
C GLY A 51 -12.78 -5.51 7.49
N PHE A 52 -12.87 -5.81 6.19
CA PHE A 52 -11.72 -5.97 5.31
C PHE A 52 -11.57 -4.77 4.38
N PHE A 53 -10.33 -4.40 4.10
CA PHE A 53 -9.99 -3.29 3.19
C PHE A 53 -8.97 -3.78 2.18
N GLY A 54 -9.20 -3.50 0.90
CA GLY A 54 -8.24 -3.79 -0.15
C GLY A 54 -6.92 -3.06 0.09
N PHE A 55 -5.81 -3.73 -0.20
CA PHE A 55 -4.48 -3.20 0.01
C PHE A 55 -3.62 -3.56 -1.19
N HIS A 56 -3.30 -2.55 -2.03
CA HIS A 56 -2.69 -2.78 -3.33
C HIS A 56 -1.60 -1.76 -3.62
N ILE A 57 -0.59 -2.19 -4.37
CA ILE A 57 0.41 -1.31 -4.95
C ILE A 57 0.02 -1.07 -6.40
N HIS A 58 -0.04 0.20 -6.81
CA HIS A 58 -0.36 0.60 -8.17
C HIS A 58 0.91 0.87 -8.98
N GLU A 59 0.79 0.83 -10.30
CA GLU A 59 1.92 0.98 -11.21
C GLU A 59 2.28 2.43 -11.52
N GLY A 60 1.38 3.37 -11.24
CA GLY A 60 1.60 4.78 -11.53
C GLY A 60 2.62 5.43 -10.61
N SER A 61 3.13 6.58 -11.00
CA SER A 61 4.19 7.29 -10.30
C SER A 61 3.70 8.36 -9.34
N ASP A 62 2.40 8.67 -9.33
CA ASP A 62 1.80 9.65 -8.43
C ASP A 62 0.34 9.31 -8.13
N CYS A 63 -0.26 10.05 -7.19
CA CYS A 63 -1.63 9.86 -6.75
C CYS A 63 -2.57 10.97 -7.24
N TYR A 64 -2.17 11.77 -8.21
CA TYR A 64 -2.99 12.85 -8.72
C TYR A 64 -4.08 12.33 -9.65
N GLY A 65 -4.97 13.24 -10.05
CA GLY A 65 -6.10 12.92 -10.89
C GLY A 65 -7.36 12.62 -10.10
N THR A 66 -8.49 12.53 -10.80
CA THR A 66 -9.79 12.21 -10.18
C THR A 66 -9.74 10.80 -9.61
N ASP A 67 -10.09 10.66 -8.34
CA ASP A 67 -10.05 9.38 -7.62
C ASP A 67 -8.69 8.66 -7.76
N PHE A 68 -7.60 9.45 -7.71
CA PHE A 68 -6.23 8.92 -7.82
C PHE A 68 -5.93 8.24 -9.15
N SER A 69 -6.58 8.65 -10.23
CA SER A 69 -6.49 7.99 -11.55
C SER A 69 -5.06 7.89 -12.08
N ASN A 70 -4.17 8.82 -11.72
CA ASN A 70 -2.77 8.78 -12.15
C ASN A 70 -1.97 7.62 -11.53
N SER A 71 -2.50 6.97 -10.50
CA SER A 71 -1.87 5.77 -9.93
C SER A 71 -2.02 4.53 -10.84
N LYS A 72 -2.95 4.60 -11.80
CA LYS A 72 -3.20 3.55 -12.80
C LYS A 72 -3.69 2.26 -12.18
N SER A 73 -3.35 1.12 -12.80
CA SER A 73 -3.78 -0.21 -12.37
C SER A 73 -2.87 -0.77 -11.29
N HIS A 74 -3.26 -1.91 -10.71
CA HIS A 74 -2.42 -2.64 -9.77
C HIS A 74 -1.11 -3.05 -10.43
N TYR A 75 -0.01 -2.99 -9.68
CA TYR A 75 1.29 -3.40 -10.16
C TYR A 75 1.26 -4.87 -10.56
N ASN A 76 1.42 -5.13 -11.85
CA ASN A 76 1.19 -6.46 -12.44
C ASN A 76 2.24 -6.78 -13.52
N PRO A 77 3.53 -6.93 -13.12
CA PRO A 77 4.60 -7.14 -14.09
C PRO A 77 4.52 -8.47 -14.83
N TYR A 78 3.79 -9.45 -14.30
CA TYR A 78 3.67 -10.78 -14.91
C TYR A 78 2.33 -11.00 -15.63
N ASN A 79 1.54 -9.95 -15.80
CA ASN A 79 0.26 -9.99 -16.50
C ASN A 79 -0.68 -11.10 -15.99
N LYS A 80 -0.85 -11.17 -14.68
CA LYS A 80 -1.72 -12.13 -14.03
C LYS A 80 -3.11 -11.54 -13.80
N PRO A 81 -4.17 -12.36 -13.66
CA PRO A 81 -5.49 -11.86 -13.29
C PRO A 81 -5.55 -11.45 -11.82
N HIS A 82 -6.51 -10.59 -11.46
CA HIS A 82 -6.81 -10.30 -10.07
C HIS A 82 -7.33 -11.58 -9.37
N PRO A 83 -6.92 -11.92 -8.16
CA PRO A 83 -6.06 -11.18 -7.22
C PRO A 83 -4.59 -11.67 -7.20
N GLU A 84 -4.05 -12.05 -8.33
CA GLU A 84 -2.70 -12.63 -8.44
C GLU A 84 -1.66 -11.60 -8.91
N HIS A 85 -1.99 -10.30 -8.97
CA HIS A 85 -1.04 -9.25 -9.27
C HIS A 85 0.02 -9.17 -8.16
N VAL A 86 1.27 -8.88 -8.53
CA VAL A 86 2.33 -8.67 -7.52
C VAL A 86 1.92 -7.58 -6.53
N GLY A 87 1.20 -6.56 -6.98
CA GLY A 87 0.71 -5.48 -6.13
C GLY A 87 -0.48 -5.83 -5.25
N ASP A 88 -1.06 -7.02 -5.37
CA ASP A 88 -2.20 -7.44 -4.56
C ASP A 88 -1.69 -8.00 -3.22
N LEU A 89 -1.71 -7.17 -2.20
CA LEU A 89 -1.30 -7.55 -0.84
C LEU A 89 -2.48 -8.13 -0.07
N PRO A 90 -2.24 -8.89 1.01
CA PRO A 90 -3.33 -9.31 1.88
C PRO A 90 -4.16 -8.10 2.34
N PRO A 91 -5.48 -8.23 2.47
CA PRO A 91 -6.31 -7.10 2.88
C PRO A 91 -6.00 -6.67 4.32
N LEU A 92 -6.25 -5.41 4.61
CA LEU A 92 -6.25 -4.90 5.98
C LEU A 92 -7.53 -5.35 6.70
N ILE A 93 -7.41 -5.62 7.98
CA ILE A 93 -8.50 -6.09 8.82
C ILE A 93 -8.78 -5.06 9.93
#